data_e3b5e89b01d28f5607c1c5e5097740a8
#
_entry.id   e3b5e89b01d28f5607c1c5e5097740a8
#
_cell.length_a   1.000
_cell.length_b   1.000
_cell.length_c   1.000
_cell.angle_alpha   90.00
_cell.angle_beta   90.00
_cell.angle_gamma   90.00
#
_symmetry.space_group_name_H-M   'P 1'
#
loop_
_entity.id
_entity.type
_entity.pdbx_description
1 polymer ?
#
loop_
_entity_poly.entity_id
_entity_poly.type
_entity_poly.pdbx_seq_one_letter_code
_entity_poly.pdbx_strand_id
1 'polypeptide(L)'
;MSYLKSRSLVTVVALAFTSPLFAGDDPVHERHELMEGVGDAAKPVGQMLKGERDFDAGVVMTSFQTFDEAAAEFGGLFPPGSETGEGTEAAPAIWEDRAGFDEALAAWADAVDAAIAANPQTLEETKPVAGEIFKTCKGCHDNYRIEDE
;
A
#
# COMPACT_ATOMS: atom_id res chain seq x y z
N MET A 1 37.79 61.32 32.82
CA MET A 1 37.87 59.92 32.51
C MET A 1 36.45 59.37 32.38
N SER A 2 35.91 59.35 31.16
CA SER A 2 34.52 58.97 30.88
C SER A 2 34.50 57.52 30.33
N TYR A 3 33.92 56.62 31.09
CA TYR A 3 33.71 55.21 30.62
C TYR A 3 32.43 55.14 29.79
N LEU A 4 32.56 54.93 28.46
CA LEU A 4 31.47 54.57 27.60
C LEU A 4 31.14 53.08 27.82
N LYS A 5 29.96 52.83 28.38
CA LYS A 5 29.39 51.46 28.44
C LYS A 5 28.76 51.10 27.06
N SER A 6 29.46 50.26 26.31
CA SER A 6 28.93 49.65 25.10
C SER A 6 27.84 48.64 25.48
N ARG A 7 26.60 48.89 25.04
CA ARG A 7 25.47 47.95 25.15
C ARG A 7 25.40 47.13 23.85
N SER A 8 25.90 45.91 23.89
CA SER A 8 25.72 44.97 22.80
C SER A 8 24.25 44.51 22.72
N LEU A 9 23.58 44.92 21.66
CA LEU A 9 22.26 44.34 21.30
C LEU A 9 22.47 42.94 20.76
N VAL A 10 22.00 41.94 21.48
CA VAL A 10 21.90 40.55 20.97
C VAL A 10 20.59 40.45 20.22
N THR A 11 20.67 40.42 18.89
CA THR A 11 19.51 40.16 18.03
C THR A 11 19.27 38.64 17.98
N VAL A 12 18.24 38.19 18.66
CA VAL A 12 17.77 36.77 18.54
C VAL A 12 16.98 36.64 17.26
N VAL A 13 17.57 36.01 16.28
CA VAL A 13 16.87 35.62 15.06
C VAL A 13 16.10 34.34 15.37
N ALA A 14 14.78 34.43 15.52
CA ALA A 14 13.90 33.28 15.61
C ALA A 14 13.77 32.64 14.21
N LEU A 15 14.43 31.51 13.95
CA LEU A 15 14.15 30.68 12.79
C LEU A 15 12.77 30.05 13.00
N ALA A 16 11.78 30.55 12.26
CA ALA A 16 10.50 29.90 12.13
C ALA A 16 10.73 28.63 11.24
N PHE A 17 10.70 27.46 11.86
CA PHE A 17 10.60 26.20 11.14
C PHE A 17 9.19 26.14 10.54
N THR A 18 9.06 26.56 9.28
CA THR A 18 7.88 26.24 8.47
C THR A 18 8.03 24.78 8.07
N SER A 19 7.35 23.88 8.78
CA SER A 19 7.15 22.52 8.28
C SER A 19 6.44 22.62 6.93
N PRO A 20 6.92 21.95 5.87
CA PRO A 20 6.16 21.88 4.63
C PRO A 20 4.86 21.15 4.97
N LEU A 21 3.72 21.82 4.81
CA LEU A 21 2.45 21.16 4.62
C LEU A 21 2.59 20.42 3.28
N PHE A 22 2.87 19.13 3.33
CA PHE A 22 2.61 18.26 2.20
C PHE A 22 1.09 18.29 2.02
N ALA A 23 0.63 19.02 1.03
CA ALA A 23 -0.67 18.81 0.43
C ALA A 23 -0.52 17.52 -0.41
N GLY A 24 -0.36 16.39 0.25
CA GLY A 24 -0.54 15.07 -0.31
C GLY A 24 -2.04 14.81 -0.32
N ASP A 25 -2.48 14.04 -1.27
CA ASP A 25 -3.84 13.54 -1.32
C ASP A 25 -4.17 12.81 0.00
N ASP A 26 -5.45 12.72 0.35
CA ASP A 26 -5.89 12.07 1.59
C ASP A 26 -5.46 10.59 1.57
N PRO A 27 -4.61 10.13 2.50
CA PRO A 27 -4.11 8.76 2.47
C PRO A 27 -5.21 7.71 2.61
N VAL A 28 -6.37 8.04 3.14
CA VAL A 28 -7.54 7.16 3.16
C VAL A 28 -8.06 6.97 1.75
N HIS A 29 -8.19 8.06 0.99
CA HIS A 29 -8.63 8.03 -0.39
C HIS A 29 -7.62 7.29 -1.30
N GLU A 30 -6.34 7.58 -1.16
CA GLU A 30 -5.28 6.90 -1.93
C GLU A 30 -5.26 5.38 -1.70
N ARG A 31 -5.42 4.93 -0.44
CA ARG A 31 -5.55 3.50 -0.10
C ARG A 31 -6.73 2.85 -0.81
N HIS A 32 -7.87 3.55 -0.82
CA HIS A 32 -9.10 3.04 -1.44
C HIS A 32 -8.93 2.91 -2.96
N GLU A 33 -8.48 3.96 -3.64
CA GLU A 33 -8.27 3.94 -5.09
C GLU A 33 -7.26 2.87 -5.52
N LEU A 34 -6.16 2.74 -4.77
CA LEU A 34 -5.14 1.73 -5.06
C LEU A 34 -5.71 0.31 -4.92
N MET A 35 -6.46 0.01 -3.85
CA MET A 35 -7.08 -1.30 -3.65
C MET A 35 -8.23 -1.57 -4.61
N GLU A 36 -8.98 -0.55 -5.07
CA GLU A 36 -9.95 -0.68 -6.15
C GLU A 36 -9.27 -1.12 -7.44
N GLY A 37 -8.14 -0.50 -7.81
CA GLY A 37 -7.31 -0.88 -8.96
C GLY A 37 -6.79 -2.33 -8.86
N VAL A 38 -6.34 -2.75 -7.67
CA VAL A 38 -5.95 -4.14 -7.39
C VAL A 38 -7.14 -5.10 -7.56
N GLY A 39 -8.31 -4.73 -7.06
CA GLY A 39 -9.54 -5.52 -7.20
C GLY A 39 -9.95 -5.70 -8.67
N ASP A 40 -9.89 -4.63 -9.44
CA ASP A 40 -10.20 -4.66 -10.87
C ASP A 40 -9.20 -5.50 -11.67
N ALA A 41 -7.92 -5.48 -11.32
CA ALA A 41 -6.90 -6.33 -11.91
C ALA A 41 -7.06 -7.81 -11.49
N ALA A 42 -7.50 -8.10 -10.26
CA ALA A 42 -7.71 -9.45 -9.75
C ALA A 42 -8.93 -10.16 -10.40
N LYS A 43 -9.97 -9.39 -10.72
CA LYS A 43 -11.23 -9.92 -11.24
C LYS A 43 -11.10 -10.77 -12.50
N PRO A 44 -10.41 -10.32 -13.58
CA PRO A 44 -10.25 -11.16 -14.78
C PRO A 44 -9.45 -12.43 -14.50
N VAL A 45 -8.43 -12.39 -13.66
CA VAL A 45 -7.65 -13.57 -13.25
C VAL A 45 -8.56 -14.56 -12.52
N GLY A 46 -9.34 -14.09 -11.53
CA GLY A 46 -10.31 -14.93 -10.81
C GLY A 46 -11.35 -15.56 -11.72
N GLN A 47 -11.85 -14.85 -12.74
CA GLN A 47 -12.79 -15.37 -13.73
C GLN A 47 -12.16 -16.47 -14.60
N MET A 48 -10.90 -16.31 -15.03
CA MET A 48 -10.17 -17.35 -15.78
C MET A 48 -9.97 -18.60 -14.94
N LEU A 49 -9.60 -18.45 -13.66
CA LEU A 49 -9.41 -19.59 -12.74
C LEU A 49 -10.70 -20.40 -12.51
N LYS A 50 -11.85 -19.73 -12.56
CA LYS A 50 -13.18 -20.35 -12.43
C LYS A 50 -13.73 -20.89 -13.75
N GLY A 51 -13.09 -20.61 -14.89
CA GLY A 51 -13.59 -20.96 -16.22
C GLY A 51 -14.76 -20.09 -16.70
N GLU A 52 -14.94 -18.91 -16.10
CA GLU A 52 -15.95 -17.91 -16.48
C GLU A 52 -15.47 -16.99 -17.60
N ARG A 53 -14.17 -17.07 -17.92
CA ARG A 53 -13.50 -16.29 -18.96
C ARG A 53 -12.42 -17.16 -19.62
N ASP A 54 -12.24 -16.99 -20.93
CA ASP A 54 -11.14 -17.63 -21.66
C ASP A 54 -9.79 -17.13 -21.13
N PHE A 55 -8.81 -18.04 -21.10
CA PHE A 55 -7.47 -17.73 -20.63
C PHE A 55 -6.75 -16.76 -21.56
N ASP A 56 -6.11 -15.74 -20.97
CA ASP A 56 -5.28 -14.75 -21.66
C ASP A 56 -4.04 -14.43 -20.80
N ALA A 57 -2.88 -14.93 -21.24
CA ALA A 57 -1.61 -14.74 -20.54
C ALA A 57 -1.20 -13.26 -20.44
N GLY A 58 -1.55 -12.44 -21.44
CA GLY A 58 -1.27 -10.99 -21.41
C GLY A 58 -2.06 -10.27 -20.32
N VAL A 59 -3.33 -10.63 -20.16
CA VAL A 59 -4.17 -10.08 -19.07
C VAL A 59 -3.64 -10.54 -17.71
N VAL A 60 -3.26 -11.80 -17.56
CA VAL A 60 -2.67 -12.33 -16.31
C VAL A 60 -1.41 -11.55 -15.95
N MET A 61 -0.49 -11.38 -16.90
CA MET A 61 0.75 -10.66 -16.63
C MET A 61 0.54 -9.17 -16.30
N THR A 62 -0.39 -8.50 -17.01
CA THR A 62 -0.77 -7.11 -16.70
C THR A 62 -1.34 -7.00 -15.29
N SER A 63 -2.18 -7.95 -14.87
CA SER A 63 -2.71 -7.98 -13.50
C SER A 63 -1.60 -8.14 -12.46
N PHE A 64 -0.64 -9.02 -12.69
CA PHE A 64 0.50 -9.20 -11.78
C PHE A 64 1.39 -7.96 -11.70
N GLN A 65 1.61 -7.24 -12.80
CA GLN A 65 2.32 -5.96 -12.81
C GLN A 65 1.58 -4.88 -12.01
N THR A 66 0.26 -4.81 -12.12
CA THR A 66 -0.56 -3.92 -11.30
C THR A 66 -0.43 -4.24 -9.81
N PHE A 67 -0.38 -5.53 -9.44
CA PHE A 67 -0.16 -5.93 -8.05
C PHE A 67 1.22 -5.56 -7.53
N ASP A 68 2.26 -5.67 -8.36
CA ASP A 68 3.63 -5.30 -8.03
C ASP A 68 3.74 -3.78 -7.75
N GLU A 69 3.22 -2.96 -8.66
CA GLU A 69 3.17 -1.51 -8.49
C GLU A 69 2.43 -1.13 -7.19
N ALA A 70 1.27 -1.74 -6.95
CA ALA A 70 0.49 -1.50 -5.74
C ALA A 70 1.22 -1.96 -4.46
N ALA A 71 1.89 -3.11 -4.47
CA ALA A 71 2.65 -3.61 -3.33
C ALA A 71 3.80 -2.67 -2.94
N ALA A 72 4.45 -2.05 -3.93
CA ALA A 72 5.53 -1.10 -3.71
C ALA A 72 5.06 0.21 -3.02
N GLU A 73 3.82 0.63 -3.25
CA GLU A 73 3.31 1.93 -2.77
C GLU A 73 2.47 1.81 -1.50
N PHE A 74 1.70 0.72 -1.36
CA PHE A 74 0.65 0.60 -0.35
C PHE A 74 1.14 0.79 1.08
N GLY A 75 2.31 0.26 1.44
CA GLY A 75 2.88 0.37 2.79
C GLY A 75 3.13 1.80 3.25
N GLY A 76 3.37 2.72 2.32
CA GLY A 76 3.58 4.15 2.58
C GLY A 76 2.31 4.94 2.90
N LEU A 77 1.14 4.37 2.62
CA LEU A 77 -0.15 5.05 2.74
C LEU A 77 -0.77 4.97 4.16
N PHE A 78 0.02 4.56 5.18
CA PHE A 78 -0.41 4.43 6.57
C PHE A 78 0.42 5.31 7.52
N PRO A 79 0.52 6.64 7.27
CA PRO A 79 1.22 7.52 8.18
C PRO A 79 0.47 7.64 9.52
N PRO A 80 1.16 7.99 10.62
CA PRO A 80 0.50 8.32 11.88
C PRO A 80 -0.53 9.45 11.68
N GLY A 81 -1.72 9.28 12.24
CA GLY A 81 -2.84 10.22 12.11
C GLY A 81 -3.81 9.89 10.97
N SER A 82 -3.58 8.80 10.21
CA SER A 82 -4.50 8.31 9.17
C SER A 82 -5.29 7.06 9.56
N GLU A 83 -5.36 6.79 10.88
CA GLU A 83 -6.07 5.64 11.46
C GLU A 83 -7.58 5.74 11.30
N THR A 84 -8.08 6.98 11.21
CA THR A 84 -9.50 7.28 11.12
C THR A 84 -9.76 8.22 9.94
N GLY A 85 -10.94 8.14 9.36
CA GLY A 85 -11.38 8.98 8.26
C GLY A 85 -12.65 8.41 7.65
N GLU A 86 -13.40 9.23 6.94
CA GLU A 86 -14.61 8.77 6.24
C GLU A 86 -14.23 7.76 5.15
N GLY A 87 -14.84 6.57 5.20
CA GLY A 87 -14.59 5.51 4.24
C GLY A 87 -13.32 4.68 4.49
N THR A 88 -12.62 4.83 5.64
CA THR A 88 -11.48 3.96 5.93
C THR A 88 -11.94 2.54 6.25
N GLU A 89 -11.34 1.56 5.58
CA GLU A 89 -11.47 0.12 5.86
C GLU A 89 -10.23 -0.42 6.59
N ALA A 90 -9.29 0.44 6.94
CA ALA A 90 -8.05 0.06 7.63
C ALA A 90 -8.34 -0.28 9.11
N ALA A 91 -8.01 -1.51 9.53
CA ALA A 91 -8.17 -1.91 10.91
C ALA A 91 -7.10 -1.26 11.81
N PRO A 92 -7.40 -0.94 13.08
CA PRO A 92 -6.43 -0.40 14.04
C PRO A 92 -5.17 -1.26 14.20
N ALA A 93 -5.29 -2.57 13.98
CA ALA A 93 -4.19 -3.54 14.02
C ALA A 93 -2.99 -3.15 13.14
N ILE A 94 -3.19 -2.38 12.05
CA ILE A 94 -2.12 -1.88 11.19
C ILE A 94 -1.10 -1.03 11.96
N TRP A 95 -1.56 -0.21 12.89
CA TRP A 95 -0.72 0.67 13.71
C TRP A 95 -0.32 0.02 15.04
N GLU A 96 -1.13 -0.89 15.57
CA GLU A 96 -0.87 -1.63 16.80
C GLU A 96 0.17 -2.74 16.60
N ASP A 97 0.16 -3.39 15.43
CA ASP A 97 1.11 -4.43 15.02
C ASP A 97 1.73 -4.09 13.65
N ARG A 98 2.43 -2.98 13.61
CA ARG A 98 3.07 -2.51 12.38
C ARG A 98 4.04 -3.54 11.78
N ALA A 99 4.76 -4.28 12.60
CA ALA A 99 5.69 -5.30 12.13
C ALA A 99 4.97 -6.45 11.42
N GLY A 100 3.87 -6.95 11.99
CA GLY A 100 3.05 -7.98 11.35
C GLY A 100 2.38 -7.50 10.06
N PHE A 101 1.96 -6.23 10.02
CA PHE A 101 1.44 -5.62 8.80
C PHE A 101 2.52 -5.55 7.69
N ASP A 102 3.72 -5.09 8.03
CA ASP A 102 4.84 -5.02 7.08
C ASP A 102 5.25 -6.43 6.59
N GLU A 103 5.20 -7.45 7.45
CA GLU A 103 5.42 -8.85 7.05
C GLU A 103 4.33 -9.35 6.08
N ALA A 104 3.08 -8.99 6.30
CA ALA A 104 1.98 -9.34 5.38
C ALA A 104 2.13 -8.68 4.02
N LEU A 105 2.56 -7.41 3.97
CA LEU A 105 2.88 -6.72 2.71
C LEU A 105 4.07 -7.35 1.99
N ALA A 106 5.14 -7.69 2.72
CA ALA A 106 6.30 -8.37 2.15
C ALA A 106 5.92 -9.74 1.55
N ALA A 107 5.10 -10.51 2.25
CA ALA A 107 4.62 -11.81 1.75
C ALA A 107 3.76 -11.66 0.48
N TRP A 108 2.99 -10.59 0.36
CA TRP A 108 2.25 -10.28 -0.88
C TRP A 108 3.21 -9.91 -2.02
N ALA A 109 4.16 -9.00 -1.79
CA ALA A 109 5.17 -8.62 -2.78
C ALA A 109 5.96 -9.85 -3.27
N ASP A 110 6.45 -10.69 -2.36
CA ASP A 110 7.19 -11.90 -2.69
C ASP A 110 6.37 -12.88 -3.56
N ALA A 111 5.07 -13.04 -3.27
CA ALA A 111 4.18 -13.90 -4.05
C ALA A 111 3.96 -13.34 -5.46
N VAL A 112 3.84 -12.00 -5.60
CA VAL A 112 3.70 -11.32 -6.88
C VAL A 112 4.97 -11.42 -7.70
N ASP A 113 6.14 -11.17 -7.11
CA ASP A 113 7.45 -11.31 -7.74
C ASP A 113 7.67 -12.73 -8.28
N ALA A 114 7.33 -13.74 -7.48
CA ALA A 114 7.43 -15.13 -7.87
C ALA A 114 6.50 -15.45 -9.06
N ALA A 115 5.29 -14.88 -9.08
CA ALA A 115 4.33 -15.06 -10.17
C ALA A 115 4.79 -14.39 -11.47
N ILE A 116 5.34 -13.18 -11.40
CA ILE A 116 5.93 -12.47 -12.54
C ILE A 116 7.13 -13.26 -13.09
N ALA A 117 8.02 -13.73 -12.22
CA ALA A 117 9.18 -14.51 -12.60
C ALA A 117 8.81 -15.86 -13.25
N ALA A 118 7.72 -16.47 -12.80
CA ALA A 118 7.20 -17.71 -13.39
C ALA A 118 6.64 -17.50 -14.81
N ASN A 119 6.20 -16.28 -15.15
CA ASN A 119 5.68 -15.88 -16.47
C ASN A 119 4.70 -16.93 -17.08
N PRO A 120 3.58 -17.26 -16.40
CA PRO A 120 2.71 -18.35 -16.79
C PRO A 120 2.05 -18.11 -18.16
N GLN A 121 2.11 -19.10 -19.04
CA GLN A 121 1.57 -19.03 -20.40
C GLN A 121 0.29 -19.87 -20.57
N THR A 122 -0.10 -20.61 -19.54
CA THR A 122 -1.28 -21.47 -19.52
C THR A 122 -2.07 -21.31 -18.23
N LEU A 123 -3.35 -21.67 -18.25
CA LEU A 123 -4.19 -21.68 -17.05
C LEU A 123 -3.61 -22.59 -15.95
N GLU A 124 -3.05 -23.74 -16.33
CA GLU A 124 -2.47 -24.70 -15.37
C GLU A 124 -1.23 -24.14 -14.67
N GLU A 125 -0.41 -23.37 -15.39
CA GLU A 125 0.74 -22.66 -14.80
C GLU A 125 0.31 -21.47 -13.95
N THR A 126 -0.78 -20.81 -14.31
CA THR A 126 -1.32 -19.64 -13.58
C THR A 126 -1.93 -20.03 -12.24
N LYS A 127 -2.64 -21.16 -12.17
CA LYS A 127 -3.36 -21.59 -10.96
C LYS A 127 -2.52 -21.57 -9.68
N PRO A 128 -1.33 -22.17 -9.61
CA PRO A 128 -0.55 -22.20 -8.38
C PRO A 128 -0.05 -20.80 -7.98
N VAL A 129 0.47 -20.00 -8.91
CA VAL A 129 1.06 -18.70 -8.61
C VAL A 129 -0.01 -17.66 -8.24
N ALA A 130 -1.14 -17.61 -8.96
CA ALA A 130 -2.25 -16.75 -8.60
C ALA A 130 -2.91 -17.20 -7.28
N GLY A 131 -2.93 -18.51 -7.01
CA GLY A 131 -3.43 -19.05 -5.74
C GLY A 131 -2.65 -18.54 -4.52
N GLU A 132 -1.32 -18.48 -4.62
CA GLU A 132 -0.49 -17.92 -3.55
C GLU A 132 -0.73 -16.41 -3.38
N ILE A 133 -0.83 -15.64 -4.46
CA ILE A 133 -1.18 -14.20 -4.39
C ILE A 133 -2.53 -14.02 -3.67
N PHE A 134 -3.58 -14.73 -4.09
CA PHE A 134 -4.91 -14.58 -3.47
C PHE A 134 -4.96 -15.02 -2.01
N LYS A 135 -4.10 -15.96 -1.62
CA LYS A 135 -3.95 -16.38 -0.23
C LYS A 135 -3.33 -15.26 0.63
N THR A 136 -2.33 -14.53 0.11
CA THR A 136 -1.76 -13.37 0.82
C THR A 136 -2.78 -12.24 0.93
N CYS A 137 -3.54 -11.94 -0.14
CA CYS A 137 -4.64 -10.97 -0.10
C CYS A 137 -5.64 -11.29 1.02
N LYS A 138 -6.09 -12.54 1.07
CA LYS A 138 -7.03 -12.98 2.12
C LYS A 138 -6.42 -12.85 3.52
N GLY A 139 -5.19 -13.32 3.72
CA GLY A 139 -4.53 -13.29 5.03
C GLY A 139 -4.32 -11.87 5.54
N CYS A 140 -3.97 -10.92 4.66
CA CYS A 140 -3.87 -9.51 5.01
C CYS A 140 -5.24 -8.93 5.39
N HIS A 141 -6.28 -9.16 4.59
CA HIS A 141 -7.63 -8.65 4.84
C HIS A 141 -8.23 -9.22 6.12
N ASP A 142 -8.02 -10.50 6.42
CA ASP A 142 -8.54 -11.13 7.65
C ASP A 142 -7.98 -10.45 8.94
N ASN A 143 -6.81 -9.81 8.89
CA ASN A 143 -6.15 -9.25 10.06
C ASN A 143 -6.13 -7.71 10.09
N TYR A 144 -6.10 -7.07 8.92
CA TYR A 144 -5.79 -5.64 8.80
C TYR A 144 -6.87 -4.83 8.08
N ARG A 145 -7.98 -5.45 7.70
CA ARG A 145 -9.17 -4.78 7.13
C ARG A 145 -10.35 -4.87 8.09
N ILE A 146 -11.11 -3.78 8.22
CA ILE A 146 -12.39 -3.79 8.93
C ILE A 146 -13.39 -4.59 8.08
N GLU A 147 -14.05 -5.59 8.66
CA GLU A 147 -15.16 -6.28 7.99
C GLU A 147 -16.38 -5.38 8.00
N ASP A 148 -17.05 -5.23 6.85
CA ASP A 148 -18.37 -4.61 6.77
C ASP A 148 -19.37 -5.54 7.46
N GLU A 149 -20.10 -5.03 8.47
CA GLU A 149 -21.20 -5.73 9.15
C GLU A 149 -22.46 -5.88 8.26
#